data_335edad57b021678a00aa29247840e11
#
_entry.id   335edad57b021678a00aa29247840e11
#
_cell.length_a   1.000
_cell.length_b   1.000
_cell.length_c   1.000
_cell.angle_alpha   90.00
_cell.angle_beta   90.00
_cell.angle_gamma   90.00
#
_symmetry.space_group_name_H-M   'P 1'
#
loop_
_entity.id
_entity.type
_entity.pdbx_description
1 polymer ?
#
loop_
_entity_poly.entity_id
_entity_poly.type
_entity_poly.pdbx_seq_one_letter_code
_entity_poly.pdbx_strand_id
1 'polypeptide(L)'
;MGKRGYHVTLAEAGHELGGRLCREAALPGMHEYIRVRDYRAQQILKMTNVEVFLQSRLSAKDIIDFGADHIAIATGAYWRKERFDGMRYRSVTAEQSGLEILTPDDIMDGKLPRGATLIYDEDGYYMGGVIAERLKATGIDVMLATPDEVVSSWAGKTSERYKVRTHLMTLGVDILLSHELTHFDLEGAVLSCVFTGKTTIRKFSALVMVTQRRPNDSLYHEVLNLVKKDGNKLPFTTMRIGDCDAPAIVAAATYAGHKFARELEEITDPDQPLRHERIDVGLAIAANLPSAVKF
;
A
#
# COMPACT_ATOMS: atom_id res chain seq x y z
N MET A 1 -11.55 17.60 3.93
CA MET A 1 -12.99 17.91 3.77
C MET A 1 -13.55 18.51 5.07
N GLY A 2 -13.77 17.74 6.16
CA GLY A 2 -14.38 18.24 7.38
C GLY A 2 -13.76 19.54 7.93
N LYS A 3 -12.42 19.66 7.98
CA LYS A 3 -11.76 20.93 8.39
C LYS A 3 -11.99 22.10 7.44
N ARG A 4 -12.45 21.87 6.22
CA ARG A 4 -12.88 22.92 5.26
C ARG A 4 -14.36 23.27 5.38
N GLY A 5 -15.11 22.65 6.31
CA GLY A 5 -16.51 22.92 6.55
C GLY A 5 -17.51 22.09 5.74
N TYR A 6 -17.04 21.12 4.93
CA TYR A 6 -17.95 20.20 4.23
C TYR A 6 -18.64 19.27 5.22
N HIS A 7 -19.88 18.94 4.96
CA HIS A 7 -20.51 17.77 5.57
C HIS A 7 -19.94 16.51 4.94
N VAL A 8 -19.40 15.62 5.75
CA VAL A 8 -18.68 14.43 5.27
C VAL A 8 -19.31 13.18 5.84
N THR A 9 -19.70 12.28 4.98
CA THR A 9 -20.10 10.91 5.34
C THR A 9 -18.95 9.96 4.98
N LEU A 10 -18.41 9.28 5.98
CA LEU A 10 -17.35 8.28 5.83
C LEU A 10 -17.94 6.89 6.07
N ALA A 11 -18.06 6.10 5.02
CA ALA A 11 -18.46 4.71 5.09
C ALA A 11 -17.23 3.79 5.08
N GLU A 12 -17.09 2.94 6.09
CA GLU A 12 -16.02 1.96 6.23
C GLU A 12 -16.62 0.56 6.30
N ALA A 13 -16.14 -0.35 5.44
CA ALA A 13 -16.63 -1.72 5.39
C ALA A 13 -16.21 -2.56 6.61
N GLY A 14 -15.11 -2.20 7.24
CA GLY A 14 -14.57 -2.85 8.44
C GLY A 14 -15.25 -2.38 9.73
N HIS A 15 -14.84 -2.98 10.83
CA HIS A 15 -15.31 -2.65 12.18
C HIS A 15 -14.56 -1.47 12.81
N GLU A 16 -13.47 -1.03 12.19
CA GLU A 16 -12.64 0.11 12.62
C GLU A 16 -12.06 0.86 11.43
N LEU A 17 -11.73 2.14 11.64
CA LEU A 17 -11.02 2.93 10.65
C LEU A 17 -9.55 2.52 10.53
N GLY A 18 -8.96 2.65 9.34
CA GLY A 18 -7.53 2.48 9.11
C GLY A 18 -7.16 1.36 8.13
N GLY A 19 -8.07 0.43 7.89
CA GLY A 19 -7.92 -0.61 6.88
C GLY A 19 -6.58 -1.36 6.97
N ARG A 20 -5.80 -1.37 5.89
CA ARG A 20 -4.49 -2.03 5.80
C ARG A 20 -3.53 -1.61 6.92
N LEU A 21 -3.53 -0.34 7.32
CA LEU A 21 -2.60 0.17 8.33
C LEU A 21 -2.76 -0.54 9.68
N CYS A 22 -3.99 -0.90 10.07
CA CYS A 22 -4.24 -1.67 11.29
C CYS A 22 -3.61 -3.07 11.21
N ARG A 23 -3.71 -3.71 10.04
CA ARG A 23 -3.13 -5.03 9.79
C ARG A 23 -1.60 -5.00 9.77
N GLU A 24 -1.01 -4.01 9.11
CA GLU A 24 0.44 -3.81 9.07
C GLU A 24 1.02 -3.47 10.45
N ALA A 25 0.33 -2.63 11.22
CA ALA A 25 0.75 -2.28 12.59
C ALA A 25 0.75 -3.47 13.57
N ALA A 26 0.05 -4.55 13.25
CA ALA A 26 0.07 -5.80 14.02
C ALA A 26 1.28 -6.70 13.69
N LEU A 27 2.05 -6.36 12.65
CA LEU A 27 3.27 -7.08 12.28
C LEU A 27 4.45 -6.69 13.18
N PRO A 28 5.48 -7.55 13.28
CA PRO A 28 6.67 -7.28 14.10
C PRO A 28 7.32 -5.93 13.75
N GLY A 29 7.65 -5.14 14.76
CA GLY A 29 8.32 -3.85 14.59
C GLY A 29 7.48 -2.71 14.01
N MET A 30 6.22 -2.97 13.60
CA MET A 30 5.40 -2.00 12.88
C MET A 30 4.37 -1.26 13.74
N HIS A 31 4.32 -1.54 15.04
CA HIS A 31 3.27 -1.03 15.95
C HIS A 31 3.11 0.50 15.92
N GLU A 32 4.21 1.24 15.82
CA GLU A 32 4.16 2.71 15.81
C GLU A 32 3.39 3.32 14.63
N TYR A 33 3.24 2.57 13.54
CA TYR A 33 2.46 3.04 12.38
C TYR A 33 0.98 3.26 12.69
N ILE A 34 0.43 2.58 13.72
CA ILE A 34 -0.97 2.76 14.16
C ILE A 34 -1.27 4.21 14.55
N ARG A 35 -0.26 4.97 15.02
CA ARG A 35 -0.41 6.38 15.42
C ARG A 35 -0.91 7.27 14.28
N VAL A 36 -0.62 6.89 13.04
CA VAL A 36 -1.12 7.61 11.85
C VAL A 36 -2.64 7.54 11.78
N ARG A 37 -3.23 6.37 12.08
CA ARG A 37 -4.67 6.16 12.15
C ARG A 37 -5.27 6.84 13.38
N ASP A 38 -4.69 6.61 14.54
CA ASP A 38 -5.23 7.08 15.83
C ASP A 38 -5.35 8.59 15.86
N TYR A 39 -4.32 9.29 15.40
CA TYR A 39 -4.38 10.76 15.30
C TYR A 39 -5.56 11.22 14.43
N ARG A 40 -5.76 10.58 13.27
CA ARG A 40 -6.84 10.97 12.33
C ARG A 40 -8.22 10.61 12.86
N ALA A 41 -8.36 9.43 13.45
CA ALA A 41 -9.62 9.01 14.08
C ALA A 41 -10.02 9.98 15.20
N GLN A 42 -9.07 10.37 16.06
CA GLN A 42 -9.32 11.37 17.10
C GLN A 42 -9.68 12.75 16.55
N GLN A 43 -9.08 13.16 15.41
CA GLN A 43 -9.46 14.42 14.76
C GLN A 43 -10.88 14.37 14.21
N ILE A 44 -11.28 13.24 13.61
CA ILE A 44 -12.62 13.03 13.06
C ILE A 44 -13.67 13.11 14.18
N LEU A 45 -13.43 12.46 15.32
CA LEU A 45 -14.34 12.49 16.46
C LEU A 45 -14.62 13.89 17.02
N LYS A 46 -13.74 14.85 16.77
CA LYS A 46 -13.91 16.26 17.21
C LYS A 46 -14.71 17.10 16.21
N MET A 47 -15.06 16.56 15.05
CA MET A 47 -15.76 17.29 13.99
C MET A 47 -17.24 16.94 14.01
N THR A 48 -18.10 17.95 14.24
CA THR A 48 -19.56 17.77 14.25
C THR A 48 -20.17 17.65 12.85
N ASN A 49 -19.39 17.97 11.82
CA ASN A 49 -19.78 17.88 10.40
C ASN A 49 -19.23 16.63 9.69
N VAL A 50 -18.74 15.65 10.45
CA VAL A 50 -18.26 14.38 9.92
C VAL A 50 -18.98 13.23 10.59
N GLU A 51 -19.68 12.43 9.81
CA GLU A 51 -20.37 11.22 10.25
C GLU A 51 -19.60 9.98 9.78
N VAL A 52 -19.44 9.00 10.69
CA VAL A 52 -18.71 7.76 10.40
C VAL A 52 -19.64 6.58 10.54
N PHE A 53 -19.73 5.78 9.48
CA PHE A 53 -20.50 4.54 9.44
C PHE A 53 -19.53 3.37 9.28
N LEU A 54 -19.34 2.63 10.34
CA LEU A 54 -18.57 1.38 10.34
C LEU A 54 -19.43 0.20 9.87
N GLN A 55 -18.80 -0.88 9.44
CA GLN A 55 -19.47 -2.08 8.91
C GLN A 55 -20.45 -1.75 7.76
N SER A 56 -20.15 -0.69 7.03
CA SER A 56 -20.98 -0.13 5.97
C SER A 56 -20.32 -0.29 4.61
N ARG A 57 -20.44 -1.51 4.05
CA ARG A 57 -20.00 -1.77 2.68
C ARG A 57 -21.03 -1.25 1.72
N LEU A 58 -20.67 -0.25 0.93
CA LEU A 58 -21.56 0.36 -0.07
C LEU A 58 -21.36 -0.29 -1.44
N SER A 59 -22.46 -0.49 -2.17
CA SER A 59 -22.45 -0.78 -3.60
C SER A 59 -22.41 0.52 -4.42
N ALA A 60 -22.15 0.40 -5.71
CA ALA A 60 -22.20 1.54 -6.63
C ALA A 60 -23.58 2.22 -6.65
N LYS A 61 -24.64 1.41 -6.49
CA LYS A 61 -26.02 1.92 -6.43
C LYS A 61 -26.24 2.73 -5.14
N ASP A 62 -25.79 2.24 -3.99
CA ASP A 62 -25.93 2.96 -2.71
C ASP A 62 -25.24 4.32 -2.76
N ILE A 63 -24.05 4.39 -3.41
CA ILE A 63 -23.29 5.63 -3.59
C ILE A 63 -24.08 6.64 -4.44
N ILE A 64 -24.68 6.19 -5.54
CA ILE A 64 -25.46 7.05 -6.43
C ILE A 64 -26.75 7.51 -5.74
N ASP A 65 -27.45 6.60 -5.08
CA ASP A 65 -28.71 6.89 -4.38
C ASP A 65 -28.51 7.83 -3.19
N PHE A 66 -27.31 7.86 -2.59
CA PHE A 66 -26.95 8.77 -1.50
C PHE A 66 -26.93 10.24 -1.95
N GLY A 67 -26.58 10.52 -3.20
CA GLY A 67 -26.68 11.84 -3.80
C GLY A 67 -25.66 12.87 -3.29
N ALA A 68 -24.43 12.44 -2.96
CA ALA A 68 -23.35 13.35 -2.57
C ALA A 68 -22.78 14.10 -3.79
N ASP A 69 -22.41 15.38 -3.62
CA ASP A 69 -21.79 16.19 -4.68
C ASP A 69 -20.36 15.72 -5.04
N HIS A 70 -19.66 15.19 -4.05
CA HIS A 70 -18.25 14.79 -4.18
C HIS A 70 -18.02 13.42 -3.55
N ILE A 71 -17.47 12.50 -4.33
CA ILE A 71 -17.23 11.12 -3.92
C ILE A 71 -15.74 10.80 -4.03
N ALA A 72 -15.14 10.42 -2.90
CA ALA A 72 -13.78 9.90 -2.85
C ALA A 72 -13.81 8.40 -2.57
N ILE A 73 -13.32 7.60 -3.50
CA ILE A 73 -13.22 6.13 -3.35
C ILE A 73 -11.82 5.78 -2.87
N ALA A 74 -11.75 5.25 -1.64
CA ALA A 74 -10.51 4.92 -0.93
C ALA A 74 -10.48 3.45 -0.48
N THR A 75 -10.90 2.55 -1.35
CA THR A 75 -11.07 1.11 -1.07
C THR A 75 -9.76 0.33 -0.96
N GLY A 76 -8.61 1.03 -1.07
CA GLY A 76 -7.29 0.46 -0.82
C GLY A 76 -6.75 -0.39 -1.97
N ALA A 77 -5.90 -1.36 -1.64
CA ALA A 77 -5.25 -2.26 -2.58
C ALA A 77 -5.05 -3.64 -1.95
N TYR A 78 -4.68 -4.62 -2.75
CA TYR A 78 -4.31 -5.98 -2.31
C TYR A 78 -3.03 -6.45 -3.00
N TRP A 79 -2.29 -7.32 -2.32
CA TRP A 79 -1.08 -7.90 -2.85
C TRP A 79 -1.37 -8.88 -3.98
N ARG A 80 -0.51 -8.85 -5.01
CA ARG A 80 -0.59 -9.78 -6.14
C ARG A 80 0.09 -11.11 -5.84
N LYS A 81 -0.42 -12.16 -6.45
CA LYS A 81 0.24 -13.47 -6.50
C LYS A 81 1.11 -13.64 -7.75
N GLU A 82 1.01 -12.70 -8.67
CA GLU A 82 1.78 -12.68 -9.89
C GLU A 82 3.08 -11.88 -9.69
N ARG A 83 4.07 -12.25 -10.46
CA ARG A 83 5.34 -11.55 -10.60
C ARG A 83 5.25 -10.52 -11.74
N PHE A 84 6.04 -9.45 -11.64
CA PHE A 84 6.22 -8.47 -12.71
C PHE A 84 7.69 -8.41 -13.13
N ASP A 85 7.98 -8.73 -14.40
CA ASP A 85 9.34 -8.75 -14.95
C ASP A 85 9.80 -7.39 -15.55
N GLY A 86 9.12 -6.28 -15.19
CA GLY A 86 9.37 -4.95 -15.76
C GLY A 86 8.64 -4.69 -17.07
N MET A 87 8.17 -5.70 -17.77
CA MET A 87 7.40 -5.59 -19.01
C MET A 87 6.05 -6.30 -18.94
N ARG A 88 5.95 -7.41 -18.22
CA ARG A 88 4.75 -8.27 -18.18
C ARG A 88 4.51 -8.81 -16.80
N TYR A 89 3.23 -8.95 -16.44
CA TYR A 89 2.85 -9.77 -15.30
C TYR A 89 2.96 -11.24 -15.72
N ARG A 90 3.79 -12.00 -15.03
CA ARG A 90 3.90 -13.45 -15.21
C ARG A 90 3.28 -14.13 -14.02
N SER A 91 2.26 -14.95 -14.25
CA SER A 91 1.79 -15.88 -13.22
C SER A 91 2.93 -16.83 -12.87
N VAL A 92 3.21 -16.95 -11.59
CA VAL A 92 3.97 -18.11 -11.12
C VAL A 92 2.98 -19.26 -11.18
N THR A 93 3.19 -20.17 -12.13
CA THR A 93 2.28 -21.29 -12.39
C THR A 93 2.37 -22.30 -11.26
N ALA A 94 1.61 -22.10 -10.20
CA ALA A 94 1.46 -23.07 -9.11
C ALA A 94 0.09 -23.71 -9.07
N GLU A 95 -0.84 -23.31 -9.93
CA GLU A 95 -2.26 -23.73 -9.87
C GLU A 95 -2.49 -25.22 -10.05
N GLN A 96 -1.52 -25.98 -10.54
CA GLN A 96 -1.67 -27.43 -10.78
C GLN A 96 -1.01 -28.34 -9.76
N SER A 97 -0.26 -27.78 -8.80
CA SER A 97 0.66 -28.59 -7.98
C SER A 97 0.23 -28.82 -6.51
N GLY A 98 -0.87 -28.21 -6.05
CA GLY A 98 -1.22 -28.25 -4.63
C GLY A 98 -0.26 -27.47 -3.72
N LEU A 99 0.63 -26.67 -4.31
CA LEU A 99 1.54 -25.78 -3.60
C LEU A 99 0.83 -24.56 -3.05
N GLU A 100 1.26 -24.11 -1.88
CA GLU A 100 0.69 -22.95 -1.22
C GLU A 100 1.38 -21.66 -1.68
N ILE A 101 0.64 -20.81 -2.43
CA ILE A 101 1.08 -19.45 -2.75
C ILE A 101 0.28 -18.46 -1.93
N LEU A 102 0.99 -17.73 -1.08
CA LEU A 102 0.48 -16.72 -0.17
C LEU A 102 0.99 -15.32 -0.57
N THR A 103 0.32 -14.33 -0.04
CA THR A 103 0.70 -12.91 -0.11
C THR A 103 0.86 -12.35 1.30
N PRO A 104 1.43 -11.16 1.47
CA PRO A 104 1.40 -10.47 2.76
C PRO A 104 -0.01 -10.30 3.33
N ASP A 105 -1.03 -10.12 2.47
CA ASP A 105 -2.42 -10.07 2.92
C ASP A 105 -2.85 -11.36 3.61
N ASP A 106 -2.53 -12.51 3.03
CA ASP A 106 -2.83 -13.81 3.63
C ASP A 106 -2.17 -13.99 5.00
N ILE A 107 -0.90 -13.57 5.13
CA ILE A 107 -0.15 -13.65 6.40
C ILE A 107 -0.74 -12.70 7.46
N MET A 108 -1.09 -11.48 7.06
CA MET A 108 -1.74 -10.51 7.95
C MET A 108 -3.13 -10.98 8.41
N ASP A 109 -3.82 -11.78 7.59
CA ASP A 109 -5.11 -12.41 7.91
C ASP A 109 -4.95 -13.68 8.76
N GLY A 110 -3.71 -14.00 9.18
CA GLY A 110 -3.40 -15.11 10.09
C GLY A 110 -3.16 -16.45 9.41
N LYS A 111 -3.12 -16.54 8.08
CA LYS A 111 -2.71 -17.74 7.39
C LYS A 111 -1.20 -17.94 7.55
N LEU A 112 -0.81 -19.09 8.06
CA LEU A 112 0.60 -19.47 8.18
C LEU A 112 0.90 -20.59 7.17
N PRO A 113 2.02 -20.47 6.42
CA PRO A 113 2.45 -21.49 5.50
C PRO A 113 2.84 -22.78 6.23
N ARG A 114 2.71 -23.91 5.55
CA ARG A 114 3.10 -25.22 6.09
C ARG A 114 4.50 -25.58 5.64
N GLY A 115 5.45 -25.59 6.58
CA GLY A 115 6.85 -26.00 6.35
C GLY A 115 7.74 -24.90 5.77
N ALA A 116 8.89 -25.31 5.20
CA ALA A 116 9.90 -24.40 4.68
C ALA A 116 9.31 -23.47 3.60
N THR A 117 9.54 -22.17 3.76
CA THR A 117 8.87 -21.12 2.99
C THR A 117 9.87 -20.22 2.28
N LEU A 118 9.66 -20.02 0.99
CA LEU A 118 10.31 -18.97 0.22
C LEU A 118 9.51 -17.68 0.30
N ILE A 119 10.14 -16.59 0.70
CA ILE A 119 9.62 -15.23 0.50
C ILE A 119 10.33 -14.67 -0.72
N TYR A 120 9.57 -14.33 -1.75
CA TYR A 120 10.10 -13.66 -2.93
C TYR A 120 9.73 -12.18 -2.89
N ASP A 121 10.74 -11.33 -2.73
CA ASP A 121 10.60 -9.90 -2.47
C ASP A 121 11.07 -9.06 -3.67
N GLU A 122 10.12 -8.52 -4.43
CA GLU A 122 10.32 -7.50 -5.48
C GLU A 122 9.89 -6.10 -5.00
N ASP A 123 9.22 -5.97 -3.84
CA ASP A 123 8.82 -4.68 -3.28
C ASP A 123 10.05 -3.90 -2.79
N GLY A 124 11.03 -4.62 -2.28
CA GLY A 124 12.33 -4.06 -1.88
C GLY A 124 12.24 -3.05 -0.74
N TYR A 125 11.11 -2.99 0.00
CA TYR A 125 10.97 -2.11 1.15
C TYR A 125 10.92 -2.91 2.46
N TYR A 126 9.97 -2.64 3.36
CA TYR A 126 9.97 -3.31 4.68
C TYR A 126 9.21 -4.65 4.68
N MET A 127 8.25 -4.85 3.77
CA MET A 127 7.28 -5.94 3.89
C MET A 127 7.92 -7.33 3.84
N GLY A 128 8.83 -7.60 2.92
CA GLY A 128 9.51 -8.89 2.82
C GLY A 128 10.24 -9.26 4.10
N GLY A 129 10.99 -8.32 4.69
CA GLY A 129 11.70 -8.50 5.94
C GLY A 129 10.77 -8.73 7.14
N VAL A 130 9.69 -7.96 7.24
CA VAL A 130 8.71 -8.07 8.34
C VAL A 130 7.93 -9.39 8.28
N ILE A 131 7.57 -9.84 7.08
CA ILE A 131 6.95 -11.18 6.91
C ILE A 131 7.94 -12.29 7.28
N ALA A 132 9.22 -12.17 6.90
CA ALA A 132 10.26 -13.12 7.30
C ALA A 132 10.37 -13.21 8.83
N GLU A 133 10.42 -12.09 9.52
CA GLU A 133 10.42 -12.01 10.99
C GLU A 133 9.18 -12.69 11.59
N ARG A 134 7.99 -12.38 11.05
CA ARG A 134 6.72 -12.98 11.50
C ARG A 134 6.74 -14.51 11.39
N LEU A 135 7.20 -15.04 10.26
CA LEU A 135 7.25 -16.49 10.04
C LEU A 135 8.33 -17.17 10.90
N LYS A 136 9.52 -16.57 11.02
CA LYS A 136 10.57 -17.09 11.92
C LYS A 136 10.11 -17.16 13.37
N ALA A 137 9.34 -16.18 13.84
CA ALA A 137 8.76 -16.18 15.18
C ALA A 137 7.80 -17.34 15.44
N THR A 138 7.26 -17.98 14.39
CA THR A 138 6.43 -19.19 14.48
C THR A 138 7.22 -20.49 14.29
N GLY A 139 8.56 -20.42 14.17
CA GLY A 139 9.42 -21.58 13.97
C GLY A 139 9.50 -22.08 12.53
N ILE A 140 8.98 -21.35 11.57
CA ILE A 140 9.06 -21.72 10.15
C ILE A 140 10.44 -21.40 9.60
N ASP A 141 11.02 -22.33 8.83
CA ASP A 141 12.25 -22.07 8.09
C ASP A 141 11.96 -21.17 6.89
N VAL A 142 12.71 -20.07 6.80
CA VAL A 142 12.47 -19.02 5.83
C VAL A 142 13.73 -18.73 5.02
N MET A 143 13.59 -18.72 3.69
CA MET A 143 14.52 -18.06 2.78
C MET A 143 13.84 -16.81 2.22
N LEU A 144 14.60 -15.70 2.15
CA LEU A 144 14.19 -14.50 1.44
C LEU A 144 15.04 -14.35 0.19
N ALA A 145 14.41 -14.41 -0.98
CA ALA A 145 15.06 -14.15 -2.25
C ALA A 145 14.56 -12.84 -2.85
N THR A 146 15.48 -12.07 -3.44
CA THR A 146 15.17 -10.79 -4.10
C THR A 146 16.03 -10.62 -5.36
N PRO A 147 15.50 -10.00 -6.44
CA PRO A 147 16.29 -9.62 -7.60
C PRO A 147 17.29 -8.49 -7.29
N ASP A 148 17.09 -7.76 -6.18
CA ASP A 148 17.95 -6.67 -5.76
C ASP A 148 19.29 -7.19 -5.22
N GLU A 149 20.34 -6.36 -5.29
CA GLU A 149 21.66 -6.63 -4.75
C GLU A 149 21.71 -6.59 -3.22
N VAL A 150 20.68 -6.10 -2.58
CA VAL A 150 20.54 -5.96 -1.13
C VAL A 150 19.11 -6.17 -0.68
N VAL A 151 18.92 -6.71 0.52
CA VAL A 151 17.59 -6.77 1.15
C VAL A 151 17.09 -5.36 1.46
N SER A 152 15.79 -5.14 1.23
CA SER A 152 15.14 -3.86 1.53
C SER A 152 15.89 -2.67 0.93
N SER A 153 16.13 -2.71 -0.37
CA SER A 153 16.94 -1.72 -1.11
C SER A 153 16.44 -0.28 -0.88
N TRP A 154 15.11 -0.08 -0.83
CA TRP A 154 14.48 1.21 -0.55
C TRP A 154 14.72 1.73 0.86
N ALA A 155 14.94 0.85 1.85
CA ALA A 155 15.28 1.25 3.23
C ALA A 155 16.66 1.91 3.33
N GLY A 156 17.46 1.90 2.26
CA GLY A 156 18.68 2.72 2.15
C GLY A 156 18.40 4.22 2.21
N LYS A 157 17.22 4.66 1.75
CA LYS A 157 16.80 6.08 1.77
C LYS A 157 16.40 6.57 3.17
N THR A 158 16.07 5.65 4.08
CA THR A 158 15.74 5.94 5.49
C THR A 158 16.88 5.56 6.43
N SER A 159 18.03 5.09 5.90
CA SER A 159 19.19 4.61 6.66
C SER A 159 18.94 3.36 7.52
N GLU A 160 17.85 2.63 7.27
CA GLU A 160 17.45 1.45 8.05
C GLU A 160 17.98 0.13 7.47
N ARG A 161 18.44 0.12 6.21
CA ARG A 161 18.84 -1.10 5.48
C ARG A 161 19.81 -2.01 6.24
N TYR A 162 20.84 -1.43 6.86
CA TYR A 162 21.81 -2.23 7.62
C TYR A 162 21.17 -2.89 8.84
N LYS A 163 20.33 -2.17 9.56
CA LYS A 163 19.60 -2.67 10.72
C LYS A 163 18.67 -3.83 10.32
N VAL A 164 17.90 -3.66 9.25
CA VAL A 164 17.01 -4.70 8.73
C VAL A 164 17.79 -5.95 8.37
N ARG A 165 18.86 -5.82 7.59
CA ARG A 165 19.68 -6.96 7.17
C ARG A 165 20.31 -7.68 8.36
N THR A 166 20.91 -6.93 9.30
CA THR A 166 21.49 -7.51 10.52
C THR A 166 20.44 -8.28 11.31
N HIS A 167 19.25 -7.73 11.47
CA HIS A 167 18.16 -8.38 12.20
C HIS A 167 17.74 -9.69 11.54
N LEU A 168 17.53 -9.71 10.24
CA LEU A 168 17.15 -10.92 9.49
C LEU A 168 18.23 -12.02 9.60
N MET A 169 19.51 -11.64 9.48
CA MET A 169 20.60 -12.58 9.66
C MET A 169 20.66 -13.15 11.08
N THR A 170 20.41 -12.32 12.11
CA THR A 170 20.36 -12.74 13.51
C THR A 170 19.21 -13.73 13.76
N LEU A 171 18.08 -13.56 13.08
CA LEU A 171 16.94 -14.48 13.13
C LEU A 171 17.18 -15.78 12.36
N GLY A 172 18.29 -15.91 11.65
CA GLY A 172 18.60 -17.10 10.85
C GLY A 172 17.73 -17.20 9.60
N VAL A 173 17.39 -16.06 9.00
CA VAL A 173 16.78 -16.02 7.66
C VAL A 173 17.86 -16.28 6.63
N ASP A 174 17.68 -17.30 5.77
CA ASP A 174 18.54 -17.50 4.60
C ASP A 174 18.25 -16.44 3.55
N ILE A 175 19.26 -15.71 3.09
CA ILE A 175 19.10 -14.57 2.18
C ILE A 175 19.79 -14.85 0.85
N LEU A 176 19.01 -14.82 -0.24
CA LEU A 176 19.51 -14.98 -1.60
C LEU A 176 19.28 -13.69 -2.40
N LEU A 177 20.36 -12.97 -2.67
CA LEU A 177 20.36 -11.69 -3.38
C LEU A 177 20.56 -11.88 -4.88
N SER A 178 20.17 -10.89 -5.69
CA SER A 178 20.39 -10.86 -7.13
C SER A 178 19.81 -12.08 -7.86
N HIS A 179 18.72 -12.62 -7.35
CA HIS A 179 18.04 -13.76 -7.94
C HIS A 179 16.55 -13.50 -8.15
N GLU A 180 16.09 -13.77 -9.35
CA GLU A 180 14.69 -13.74 -9.71
C GLU A 180 14.05 -15.13 -9.61
N LEU A 181 12.80 -15.19 -9.18
CA LEU A 181 12.00 -16.40 -9.22
C LEU A 181 11.43 -16.59 -10.63
N THR A 182 11.85 -17.64 -11.33
CA THR A 182 11.37 -17.93 -12.68
C THR A 182 10.27 -18.97 -12.71
N HIS A 183 10.29 -19.92 -11.77
CA HIS A 183 9.32 -21.00 -11.70
C HIS A 183 9.17 -21.52 -10.26
N PHE A 184 7.98 -22.04 -9.94
CA PHE A 184 7.70 -22.68 -8.64
C PHE A 184 6.72 -23.84 -8.85
N ASP A 185 7.17 -25.05 -8.55
CA ASP A 185 6.38 -26.28 -8.64
C ASP A 185 6.73 -27.29 -7.52
N LEU A 186 6.27 -28.53 -7.64
CA LEU A 186 6.56 -29.60 -6.67
C LEU A 186 8.03 -30.00 -6.60
N GLU A 187 8.81 -29.70 -7.63
CA GLU A 187 10.25 -29.92 -7.64
C GLU A 187 11.01 -28.83 -6.89
N GLY A 188 10.40 -27.63 -6.77
CA GLY A 188 10.93 -26.51 -6.01
C GLY A 188 10.80 -25.16 -6.71
N ALA A 189 11.46 -24.17 -6.13
CA ALA A 189 11.61 -22.83 -6.69
C ALA A 189 12.86 -22.79 -7.58
N VAL A 190 12.70 -22.37 -8.83
CA VAL A 190 13.81 -22.09 -9.74
C VAL A 190 14.17 -20.61 -9.62
N LEU A 191 15.33 -20.35 -9.06
CA LEU A 191 15.87 -19.02 -8.80
C LEU A 191 17.02 -18.76 -9.77
N SER A 192 16.91 -17.73 -10.60
CA SER A 192 17.89 -17.39 -11.64
C SER A 192 18.65 -16.11 -11.25
N CYS A 193 19.98 -16.19 -11.30
CA CYS A 193 20.83 -15.01 -11.08
C CYS A 193 20.56 -13.95 -12.17
N VAL A 194 20.21 -12.73 -11.76
CA VAL A 194 19.85 -11.64 -12.68
C VAL A 194 21.01 -11.19 -13.58
N PHE A 195 22.25 -11.46 -13.19
CA PHE A 195 23.45 -11.08 -13.97
C PHE A 195 23.91 -12.19 -14.92
N THR A 196 23.89 -13.45 -14.47
CA THR A 196 24.51 -14.55 -15.21
C THR A 196 23.52 -15.50 -15.83
N GLY A 197 22.24 -15.43 -15.45
CA GLY A 197 21.20 -16.38 -15.86
C GLY A 197 21.38 -17.80 -15.27
N LYS A 198 22.39 -18.01 -14.40
CA LYS A 198 22.57 -19.31 -13.75
C LYS A 198 21.41 -19.57 -12.80
N THR A 199 20.86 -20.77 -12.91
CA THR A 199 19.71 -21.19 -12.11
C THR A 199 20.13 -22.03 -10.89
N THR A 200 19.37 -21.89 -9.81
CA THR A 200 19.46 -22.73 -8.61
C THR A 200 18.05 -23.22 -8.28
N ILE A 201 17.92 -24.50 -7.99
CA ILE A 201 16.65 -25.08 -7.55
C ILE A 201 16.70 -25.30 -6.03
N ARG A 202 15.66 -24.83 -5.33
CA ARG A 202 15.50 -25.01 -3.89
C ARG A 202 14.09 -25.51 -3.58
N LYS A 203 13.99 -26.50 -2.70
CA LYS A 203 12.70 -27.08 -2.28
C LYS A 203 12.07 -26.27 -1.17
N PHE A 204 10.82 -25.88 -1.39
CA PHE A 204 9.98 -25.21 -0.40
C PHE A 204 8.58 -25.81 -0.45
N SER A 205 7.87 -25.74 0.69
CA SER A 205 6.47 -26.17 0.78
C SER A 205 5.49 -25.04 0.46
N ALA A 206 5.96 -23.80 0.59
CA ALA A 206 5.14 -22.62 0.36
C ALA A 206 5.97 -21.45 -0.22
N LEU A 207 5.28 -20.55 -0.88
CA LEU A 207 5.82 -19.33 -1.45
C LEU A 207 4.99 -18.13 -0.96
N VAL A 208 5.66 -17.09 -0.45
CA VAL A 208 5.03 -15.79 -0.16
C VAL A 208 5.50 -14.77 -1.19
N MET A 209 4.55 -14.23 -1.95
CA MET A 209 4.81 -13.25 -3.00
C MET A 209 4.70 -11.83 -2.45
N VAL A 210 5.86 -11.17 -2.26
CA VAL A 210 5.95 -9.76 -1.86
C VAL A 210 6.37 -8.96 -3.09
N THR A 211 5.46 -8.79 -4.02
CA THR A 211 5.75 -8.22 -5.34
C THR A 211 5.16 -6.82 -5.49
N GLN A 212 3.94 -6.73 -5.92
CA GLN A 212 3.26 -5.46 -6.13
C GLN A 212 1.84 -5.51 -5.58
N ARG A 213 1.30 -4.34 -5.29
CA ARG A 213 -0.10 -4.20 -4.93
C ARG A 213 -0.93 -3.73 -6.12
N ARG A 214 -2.12 -4.28 -6.23
CA ARG A 214 -3.12 -3.88 -7.22
C ARG A 214 -4.18 -3.00 -6.55
N PRO A 215 -4.54 -1.85 -7.15
CA PRO A 215 -5.68 -1.05 -6.69
C PRO A 215 -6.96 -1.88 -6.58
N ASN A 216 -7.72 -1.67 -5.53
CA ASN A 216 -9.07 -2.21 -5.38
C ASN A 216 -10.07 -1.16 -5.89
N ASP A 217 -10.14 -1.01 -7.21
CA ASP A 217 -10.87 0.07 -7.87
C ASP A 217 -12.16 -0.36 -8.59
N SER A 218 -12.62 -1.60 -8.35
CA SER A 218 -13.84 -2.13 -8.97
C SER A 218 -15.05 -1.24 -8.71
N LEU A 219 -15.23 -0.80 -7.46
CA LEU A 219 -16.34 0.08 -7.06
C LEU A 219 -16.36 1.40 -7.86
N TYR A 220 -15.19 1.98 -8.11
CA TYR A 220 -15.06 3.19 -8.92
C TYR A 220 -15.56 2.94 -10.36
N HIS A 221 -15.12 1.86 -10.97
CA HIS A 221 -15.54 1.50 -12.32
C HIS A 221 -17.01 1.13 -12.41
N GLU A 222 -17.57 0.48 -11.38
CA GLU A 222 -19.00 0.19 -11.28
C GLU A 222 -19.83 1.47 -11.22
N VAL A 223 -19.45 2.45 -10.41
CA VAL A 223 -20.11 3.77 -10.34
C VAL A 223 -20.08 4.44 -11.70
N LEU A 224 -18.92 4.51 -12.36
CA LEU A 224 -18.80 5.13 -13.69
C LEU A 224 -19.67 4.42 -14.75
N ASN A 225 -19.74 3.09 -14.70
CA ASN A 225 -20.51 2.31 -15.67
C ASN A 225 -22.01 2.49 -15.50
N LEU A 226 -22.51 2.60 -14.26
CA LEU A 226 -23.93 2.85 -14.00
C LEU A 226 -24.36 4.22 -14.56
N VAL A 227 -23.57 5.26 -14.27
CA VAL A 227 -23.89 6.62 -14.77
C VAL A 227 -23.82 6.71 -16.29
N LYS A 228 -22.85 6.05 -16.95
CA LYS A 228 -22.75 6.02 -18.41
C LYS A 228 -23.96 5.35 -19.08
N LYS A 229 -24.52 4.30 -18.46
CA LYS A 229 -25.70 3.61 -18.99
C LYS A 229 -26.94 4.50 -19.02
N ASP A 230 -27.06 5.43 -18.09
CA ASP A 230 -28.20 6.35 -18.01
C ASP A 230 -28.06 7.56 -18.96
N GLY A 231 -26.97 7.63 -19.76
CA GLY A 231 -26.73 8.68 -20.75
C GLY A 231 -26.52 10.09 -20.16
N ASN A 232 -26.40 10.20 -18.84
CA ASN A 232 -26.26 11.43 -18.12
C ASN A 232 -24.78 11.80 -17.85
N LYS A 233 -24.48 13.09 -17.78
CA LYS A 233 -23.27 13.56 -17.14
C LYS A 233 -23.32 13.17 -15.67
N LEU A 234 -22.16 12.82 -15.08
CA LEU A 234 -22.03 12.61 -13.64
C LEU A 234 -22.59 13.83 -12.90
N PRO A 235 -23.65 13.70 -12.10
CA PRO A 235 -24.19 14.81 -11.30
C PRO A 235 -23.27 15.15 -10.12
N PHE A 236 -22.18 14.42 -9.94
CA PHE A 236 -21.20 14.53 -8.87
C PHE A 236 -19.77 14.36 -9.40
N THR A 237 -18.79 14.81 -8.65
CA THR A 237 -17.39 14.48 -8.93
C THR A 237 -17.02 13.17 -8.22
N THR A 238 -16.33 12.27 -8.91
CA THR A 238 -15.81 11.03 -8.31
C THR A 238 -14.34 10.86 -8.62
N MET A 239 -13.57 10.48 -7.59
CA MET A 239 -12.13 10.27 -7.70
C MET A 239 -11.69 9.08 -6.84
N ARG A 240 -10.71 8.34 -7.35
CA ARG A 240 -9.94 7.36 -6.56
C ARG A 240 -8.86 8.10 -5.79
N ILE A 241 -8.62 7.72 -4.54
CA ILE A 241 -7.55 8.30 -3.71
C ILE A 241 -6.77 7.21 -2.96
N GLY A 242 -5.54 7.54 -2.60
CA GLY A 242 -4.65 6.62 -1.89
C GLY A 242 -4.35 5.35 -2.67
N ASP A 243 -4.27 4.21 -1.98
CA ASP A 243 -3.92 2.92 -2.60
C ASP A 243 -4.97 2.43 -3.61
N CYS A 244 -6.18 2.95 -3.58
CA CYS A 244 -7.21 2.67 -4.59
C CYS A 244 -6.87 3.28 -5.95
N ASP A 245 -6.03 4.31 -5.98
CA ASP A 245 -5.53 4.94 -7.20
C ASP A 245 -4.13 4.44 -7.53
N ALA A 246 -3.18 4.65 -6.61
CA ALA A 246 -1.78 4.27 -6.75
C ALA A 246 -1.23 3.72 -5.43
N PRO A 247 -1.13 2.39 -5.28
CA PRO A 247 -0.58 1.78 -4.08
C PRO A 247 0.84 2.25 -3.78
N ALA A 248 1.05 2.78 -2.56
CA ALA A 248 2.33 3.33 -2.14
C ALA A 248 2.46 3.31 -0.61
N ILE A 249 3.43 4.03 -0.05
CA ILE A 249 3.61 4.15 1.40
C ILE A 249 2.47 4.96 2.04
N VAL A 250 2.28 4.82 3.33
CA VAL A 250 1.21 5.51 4.10
C VAL A 250 1.25 7.04 3.93
N ALA A 251 2.44 7.61 3.75
CA ALA A 251 2.60 9.05 3.49
C ALA A 251 1.92 9.47 2.17
N ALA A 252 2.07 8.68 1.11
CA ALA A 252 1.43 8.94 -0.18
C ALA A 252 -0.10 8.84 -0.08
N ALA A 253 -0.61 7.82 0.62
CA ALA A 253 -2.05 7.68 0.85
C ALA A 253 -2.65 8.87 1.60
N THR A 254 -1.97 9.32 2.66
CA THR A 254 -2.41 10.51 3.42
C THR A 254 -2.30 11.78 2.60
N TYR A 255 -1.25 11.92 1.79
CA TYR A 255 -1.09 13.06 0.87
C TYR A 255 -2.22 13.09 -0.16
N ALA A 256 -2.57 11.96 -0.78
CA ALA A 256 -3.65 11.86 -1.75
C ALA A 256 -4.99 12.36 -1.19
N GLY A 257 -5.32 11.97 0.06
CA GLY A 257 -6.51 12.47 0.75
C GLY A 257 -6.48 13.98 1.02
N HIS A 258 -5.32 14.52 1.41
CA HIS A 258 -5.14 15.96 1.59
C HIS A 258 -5.21 16.72 0.27
N LYS A 259 -4.58 16.19 -0.78
CA LYS A 259 -4.63 16.76 -2.13
C LYS A 259 -6.06 16.84 -2.62
N PHE A 260 -6.80 15.73 -2.60
CA PHE A 260 -8.20 15.70 -2.97
C PHE A 260 -9.02 16.78 -2.24
N ALA A 261 -8.88 16.87 -0.92
CA ALA A 261 -9.62 17.84 -0.13
C ALA A 261 -9.25 19.31 -0.41
N ARG A 262 -8.05 19.60 -0.88
CA ARG A 262 -7.59 20.96 -1.22
C ARG A 262 -7.99 21.36 -2.62
N GLU A 263 -7.89 20.45 -3.57
CA GLU A 263 -8.16 20.69 -4.99
C GLU A 263 -9.66 20.60 -5.34
N LEU A 264 -10.48 20.18 -4.37
CA LEU A 264 -11.92 20.14 -4.56
C LEU A 264 -12.46 21.53 -4.82
N GLU A 265 -13.25 21.70 -5.88
CA GLU A 265 -13.85 22.97 -6.35
C GLU A 265 -12.83 23.99 -6.92
N GLU A 266 -11.55 23.63 -7.02
CA GLU A 266 -10.63 24.49 -7.76
C GLU A 266 -10.92 24.40 -9.27
N ILE A 267 -11.07 25.56 -9.91
CA ILE A 267 -11.19 25.64 -11.37
C ILE A 267 -9.82 25.32 -11.92
N THR A 268 -9.62 24.10 -12.38
CA THR A 268 -8.37 23.72 -13.04
C THR A 268 -8.43 24.12 -14.50
N ASP A 269 -7.56 25.05 -14.90
CA ASP A 269 -7.21 25.21 -16.31
C ASP A 269 -6.42 23.96 -16.73
N PRO A 270 -6.89 23.16 -17.71
CA PRO A 270 -6.20 21.93 -18.14
C PRO A 270 -4.77 22.20 -18.61
N ASP A 271 -4.48 23.42 -19.06
CA ASP A 271 -3.16 23.83 -19.57
C ASP A 271 -2.25 24.44 -18.49
N GLN A 272 -2.76 24.63 -17.28
CA GLN A 272 -1.96 25.13 -16.15
C GLN A 272 -2.00 24.11 -14.99
N PRO A 273 -0.86 23.49 -14.64
CA PRO A 273 -0.80 22.65 -13.46
C PRO A 273 -1.10 23.48 -12.20
N LEU A 274 -1.94 22.90 -11.31
CA LEU A 274 -2.25 23.48 -10.01
C LEU A 274 -0.96 23.94 -9.31
N ARG A 275 -0.81 25.24 -9.11
CA ARG A 275 0.22 25.78 -8.26
C ARG A 275 -0.22 25.64 -6.81
N HIS A 276 0.36 24.68 -6.12
CA HIS A 276 0.30 24.71 -4.67
C HIS A 276 1.08 25.92 -4.19
N GLU A 277 0.39 26.89 -3.63
CA GLU A 277 1.06 27.99 -2.94
C GLU A 277 1.95 27.39 -1.85
N ARG A 278 3.24 27.46 -2.05
CA ARG A 278 4.19 27.25 -0.97
C ARG A 278 4.08 28.48 -0.07
N ILE A 279 3.80 28.26 1.21
CA ILE A 279 4.00 29.32 2.20
C ILE A 279 5.46 29.72 2.06
N ASP A 280 5.70 30.93 1.57
CA ASP A 280 7.05 31.46 1.50
C ASP A 280 7.48 31.85 2.92
N VAL A 281 8.09 30.90 3.58
CA VAL A 281 8.58 31.04 4.96
C VAL A 281 9.64 32.16 5.02
N GLY A 282 10.33 32.42 3.91
CA GLY A 282 11.29 33.51 3.78
C GLY A 282 10.65 34.91 3.91
N LEU A 283 9.50 35.12 3.26
CA LEU A 283 8.76 36.38 3.38
C LEU A 283 8.16 36.58 4.78
N ALA A 284 7.67 35.53 5.40
CA ALA A 284 7.14 35.60 6.77
C ALA A 284 8.23 35.87 7.80
N ILE A 285 9.42 35.33 7.64
CA ILE A 285 10.61 35.62 8.48
C ILE A 285 11.11 37.05 8.24
N ALA A 286 11.19 37.46 6.98
CA ALA A 286 11.65 38.82 6.64
C ALA A 286 10.71 39.91 7.16
N ALA A 287 9.40 39.66 7.20
CA ALA A 287 8.44 40.63 7.74
C ALA A 287 8.51 40.80 9.27
N ASN A 288 9.07 39.82 9.98
CA ASN A 288 9.23 39.86 11.45
C ASN A 288 10.66 40.08 11.92
N LEU A 289 11.61 40.31 11.03
CA LEU A 289 12.98 40.70 11.41
C LEU A 289 13.04 42.18 11.74
N PRO A 290 13.66 42.58 12.87
CA PRO A 290 13.93 43.96 13.17
C PRO A 290 14.75 44.57 12.03
N SER A 291 14.48 45.83 11.70
CA SER A 291 15.05 46.58 10.57
C SER A 291 16.60 46.70 10.52
N ALA A 292 17.31 46.07 11.44
CA ALA A 292 18.78 46.11 11.55
C ALA A 292 19.52 44.96 10.86
N VAL A 293 18.81 43.95 10.30
CA VAL A 293 19.44 42.82 9.61
C VAL A 293 18.97 42.79 8.16
N LYS A 294 19.53 43.65 7.36
CA LYS A 294 19.50 43.54 5.89
C LYS A 294 20.76 42.81 5.46
N PHE A 295 20.62 41.60 4.94
CA PHE A 295 21.66 40.99 4.14
C PHE A 295 21.59 41.48 2.70
#